data_4462e2d41ccf74ffd7b5a0a32689459d
#
_entry.id   4462e2d41ccf74ffd7b5a0a32689459d
#
_cell.length_a   1.000
_cell.length_b   1.000
_cell.length_c   1.000
_cell.angle_alpha   90.00
_cell.angle_beta   90.00
_cell.angle_gamma   90.00
#
_symmetry.space_group_name_H-M   'P 1'
#
loop_
_entity.id
_entity.type
_entity.pdbx_description
1 polymer ?
#
loop_
_entity_poly.entity_id
_entity_poly.type
_entity_poly.pdbx_seq_one_letter_code
_entity_poly.pdbx_strand_id
1 'polypeptide(L)'
;MVPVWSRRSFLQCLGLAATATTAVGRLAMPRMVAAATPPASALRFGVQTHPEHTSFKDILQVWQDADTLGLDTAFVFDHFIPIQGDQSGPCFEGWTLLSALAAHTQRVRVGVLVTGNTYRYPAVLAKMAATVDHVSGGRLILGMGAGWFEPDHTAYGIPFYTVGRRARRLVESVQVVKQLFTQPKSTFAGKYYQLKDAPFAPKSVQQPHPPILIGGMGPKVIQPLAARHADIWNFFVQDSDPQSAQRICAQFDAICRQVGRNPDEVEKSTNVRPQQLSATEMRDRIAALANAGVQHFILSLEPPFDRDVVRRFALEVAAPLREKRTGTPRQSRSNQ
;
A
#
# COMPACT_ATOMS: atom_id res chain seq x y z
N MET A 1 -33.36 -25.64 -27.55
CA MET A 1 -33.55 -26.53 -26.40
C MET A 1 -32.16 -26.78 -25.80
N VAL A 2 -31.89 -26.23 -24.63
CA VAL A 2 -30.61 -26.43 -23.92
C VAL A 2 -30.80 -27.64 -22.99
N PRO A 3 -29.92 -28.64 -22.98
CA PRO A 3 -30.08 -29.82 -22.13
C PRO A 3 -29.90 -29.46 -20.66
N VAL A 4 -30.91 -29.74 -19.85
CA VAL A 4 -30.88 -29.62 -18.40
C VAL A 4 -30.17 -30.86 -17.83
N TRP A 5 -28.97 -30.68 -17.28
CA TRP A 5 -28.22 -31.74 -16.63
C TRP A 5 -28.80 -32.03 -15.23
N SER A 6 -29.22 -33.28 -14.99
CA SER A 6 -29.69 -33.72 -13.69
C SER A 6 -28.51 -34.06 -12.75
N ARG A 7 -28.71 -33.89 -11.42
CA ARG A 7 -27.72 -34.23 -10.39
C ARG A 7 -27.20 -35.68 -10.46
N ARG A 8 -27.97 -36.59 -11.05
CA ARG A 8 -27.63 -38.02 -11.21
C ARG A 8 -26.55 -38.24 -12.30
N SER A 9 -26.58 -37.44 -13.36
CA SER A 9 -25.64 -37.56 -14.48
C SER A 9 -24.21 -37.06 -14.11
N PHE A 10 -24.08 -36.20 -13.11
CA PHE A 10 -22.80 -35.69 -12.65
C PHE A 10 -22.04 -36.70 -11.79
N LEU A 11 -22.72 -37.56 -11.06
CA LEU A 11 -22.11 -38.54 -10.17
C LEU A 11 -21.63 -39.82 -10.84
N GLN A 12 -22.04 -40.10 -12.07
CA GLN A 12 -21.62 -41.31 -12.81
C GLN A 12 -20.29 -41.18 -13.54
N CYS A 13 -19.73 -39.98 -13.67
CA CYS A 13 -18.40 -39.76 -14.26
C CYS A 13 -17.22 -39.90 -13.29
N LEU A 14 -17.45 -40.17 -12.00
CA LEU A 14 -16.40 -40.25 -10.97
C LEU A 14 -15.95 -41.66 -10.59
N GLY A 15 -16.38 -42.67 -11.30
CA GLY A 15 -16.05 -44.06 -10.98
C GLY A 15 -15.26 -44.76 -12.04
N LEU A 16 -13.99 -44.46 -12.23
CA LEU A 16 -12.97 -45.34 -12.82
C LEU A 16 -11.59 -44.62 -12.90
N ALA A 17 -10.83 -44.70 -11.84
CA ALA A 17 -9.36 -44.62 -11.93
C ALA A 17 -8.75 -45.28 -10.69
N ALA A 18 -8.42 -46.56 -10.84
CA ALA A 18 -7.70 -47.31 -9.85
C ALA A 18 -6.20 -47.04 -9.94
N THR A 19 -5.60 -46.90 -8.75
CA THR A 19 -4.22 -47.25 -8.36
C THR A 19 -3.07 -46.95 -9.36
N ALA A 20 -2.46 -45.78 -9.14
CA ALA A 20 -1.04 -45.60 -9.42
C ALA A 20 -0.39 -44.97 -8.16
N THR A 21 0.31 -45.82 -7.40
CA THR A 21 1.16 -45.39 -6.28
C THR A 21 2.39 -44.73 -6.88
N THR A 22 2.40 -43.42 -7.03
CA THR A 22 3.58 -42.66 -7.36
C THR A 22 4.05 -41.89 -6.12
N ALA A 23 5.31 -42.13 -5.76
CA ALA A 23 6.02 -41.41 -4.72
C ALA A 23 5.92 -39.90 -4.96
N VAL A 24 5.10 -39.20 -4.16
CA VAL A 24 5.07 -37.74 -4.13
C VAL A 24 6.34 -37.29 -3.43
N GLY A 25 7.34 -36.93 -4.23
CA GLY A 25 8.48 -36.16 -3.73
C GLY A 25 7.96 -34.92 -3.03
N ARG A 26 8.30 -34.75 -1.76
CA ARG A 26 8.04 -33.52 -1.03
C ARG A 26 8.79 -32.39 -1.76
N LEU A 27 8.08 -31.65 -2.58
CA LEU A 27 8.53 -30.35 -3.02
C LEU A 27 8.66 -29.49 -1.76
N ALA A 28 9.91 -29.25 -1.34
CA ALA A 28 10.20 -28.32 -0.26
C ALA A 28 9.66 -26.95 -0.72
N MET A 29 8.56 -26.53 -0.10
CA MET A 29 8.11 -25.14 -0.27
C MET A 29 9.25 -24.21 0.18
N PRO A 30 9.60 -23.21 -0.62
CA PRO A 30 10.60 -22.24 -0.20
C PRO A 30 10.14 -21.65 1.14
N ARG A 31 11.03 -21.72 2.12
CA ARG A 31 10.81 -21.16 3.44
C ARG A 31 10.60 -19.67 3.26
N MET A 32 9.36 -19.19 3.37
CA MET A 32 9.04 -17.76 3.32
C MET A 32 9.75 -17.08 4.49
N VAL A 33 10.81 -16.37 4.16
CA VAL A 33 11.48 -15.48 5.10
C VAL A 33 10.56 -14.27 5.23
N ALA A 34 9.92 -14.12 6.36
CA ALA A 34 9.22 -12.88 6.68
C ALA A 34 10.22 -11.73 6.48
N ALA A 35 9.88 -10.79 5.60
CA ALA A 35 10.71 -9.63 5.37
C ALA A 35 10.89 -8.90 6.70
N ALA A 36 12.10 -8.93 7.25
CA ALA A 36 12.42 -8.23 8.48
C ALA A 36 12.09 -6.74 8.28
N THR A 37 11.35 -6.16 9.21
CA THR A 37 11.14 -4.71 9.24
C THR A 37 12.51 -4.04 9.39
N PRO A 38 12.95 -3.20 8.43
CA PRO A 38 14.24 -2.53 8.55
C PRO A 38 14.27 -1.66 9.81
N PRO A 39 15.44 -1.38 10.37
CA PRO A 39 15.56 -0.53 11.54
C PRO A 39 14.94 0.85 11.27
N ALA A 40 14.34 1.47 12.26
CA ALA A 40 13.62 2.75 12.20
C ALA A 40 14.46 3.93 11.63
N SER A 41 15.76 3.76 11.51
CA SER A 41 16.72 4.74 10.97
C SER A 41 16.97 4.65 9.46
N ALA A 42 16.50 3.58 8.78
CA ALA A 42 16.73 3.37 7.36
C ALA A 42 15.72 4.17 6.51
N LEU A 43 16.23 4.91 5.50
CA LEU A 43 15.36 5.57 4.52
C LEU A 43 14.77 4.53 3.56
N ARG A 44 13.48 4.69 3.29
CA ARG A 44 12.75 3.90 2.30
C ARG A 44 12.40 4.72 1.07
N PHE A 45 12.39 4.06 -0.06
CA PHE A 45 12.11 4.67 -1.35
C PHE A 45 11.14 3.81 -2.14
N GLY A 46 10.13 4.43 -2.70
CA GLY A 46 9.12 3.72 -3.48
C GLY A 46 8.60 4.52 -4.65
N VAL A 47 7.67 3.93 -5.38
CA VAL A 47 6.93 4.59 -6.46
C VAL A 47 5.43 4.53 -6.19
N GLN A 48 4.70 5.50 -6.70
CA GLN A 48 3.25 5.44 -6.87
C GLN A 48 2.93 5.72 -8.34
N THR A 49 2.31 4.76 -9.01
CA THR A 49 1.83 4.92 -10.39
C THR A 49 0.34 5.28 -10.38
N HIS A 50 -0.03 6.29 -11.16
CA HIS A 50 -1.43 6.64 -11.36
C HIS A 50 -2.07 5.67 -12.36
N PRO A 51 -3.14 4.93 -12.00
CA PRO A 51 -3.77 3.93 -12.88
C PRO A 51 -4.77 4.54 -13.88
N GLU A 52 -4.64 5.83 -14.17
CA GLU A 52 -5.47 6.60 -15.08
C GLU A 52 -4.71 6.89 -16.39
N HIS A 53 -5.43 7.04 -17.52
CA HIS A 53 -4.86 7.42 -18.83
C HIS A 53 -3.67 6.57 -19.30
N THR A 54 -3.65 5.31 -18.94
CA THR A 54 -2.51 4.41 -19.18
C THR A 54 -2.95 2.98 -19.49
N SER A 55 -2.00 2.11 -19.82
CA SER A 55 -2.22 0.68 -19.99
C SER A 55 -1.69 -0.13 -18.80
N PHE A 56 -2.26 -1.34 -18.60
CA PHE A 56 -1.74 -2.29 -17.63
C PHE A 56 -0.25 -2.61 -17.86
N LYS A 57 0.15 -2.73 -19.13
CA LYS A 57 1.53 -3.02 -19.51
C LYS A 57 2.49 -1.94 -19.03
N ASP A 58 2.13 -0.67 -19.19
CA ASP A 58 3.02 0.45 -18.82
C ASP A 58 3.18 0.53 -17.30
N ILE A 59 2.10 0.34 -16.54
CA ILE A 59 2.18 0.27 -15.07
C ILE A 59 3.05 -0.92 -14.65
N LEU A 60 2.84 -2.09 -15.23
CA LEU A 60 3.60 -3.30 -14.91
C LEU A 60 5.10 -3.12 -15.15
N GLN A 61 5.49 -2.46 -16.25
CA GLN A 61 6.89 -2.18 -16.54
C GLN A 61 7.54 -1.31 -15.46
N VAL A 62 6.85 -0.26 -15.01
CA VAL A 62 7.34 0.60 -13.91
C VAL A 62 7.52 -0.20 -12.61
N TRP A 63 6.58 -1.09 -12.30
CA TRP A 63 6.64 -1.91 -11.09
C TRP A 63 7.76 -2.94 -11.14
N GLN A 64 8.00 -3.54 -12.30
CA GLN A 64 9.12 -4.47 -12.52
C GLN A 64 10.47 -3.75 -12.45
N ASP A 65 10.56 -2.51 -12.95
CA ASP A 65 11.75 -1.68 -12.79
C ASP A 65 11.99 -1.35 -11.31
N ALA A 66 10.96 -0.93 -10.58
CA ALA A 66 11.06 -0.65 -9.15
C ALA A 66 11.54 -1.89 -8.35
N ASP A 67 10.99 -3.07 -8.67
CA ASP A 67 11.35 -4.35 -8.06
C ASP A 67 12.82 -4.72 -8.35
N THR A 68 13.24 -4.60 -9.59
CA THR A 68 14.61 -4.95 -10.06
C THR A 68 15.66 -3.97 -9.54
N LEU A 69 15.34 -2.68 -9.51
CA LEU A 69 16.22 -1.61 -9.04
C LEU A 69 16.32 -1.53 -7.50
N GLY A 70 15.57 -2.36 -6.77
CA GLY A 70 15.65 -2.46 -5.33
C GLY A 70 14.98 -1.32 -4.58
N LEU A 71 13.91 -0.75 -5.16
CA LEU A 71 13.02 0.12 -4.40
C LEU A 71 12.23 -0.69 -3.36
N ASP A 72 11.77 -0.03 -2.29
CA ASP A 72 11.16 -0.71 -1.15
C ASP A 72 9.67 -0.93 -1.34
N THR A 73 8.98 -0.01 -2.04
CA THR A 73 7.53 -0.02 -2.17
C THR A 73 7.05 0.39 -3.55
N ALA A 74 5.91 -0.17 -3.98
CA ALA A 74 5.18 0.25 -5.16
C ALA A 74 3.69 0.34 -4.84
N PHE A 75 3.07 1.45 -5.21
CA PHE A 75 1.68 1.77 -4.93
C PHE A 75 0.92 2.14 -6.19
N VAL A 76 -0.39 1.86 -6.18
CA VAL A 76 -1.39 2.53 -7.02
C VAL A 76 -2.31 3.37 -6.15
N PHE A 77 -3.15 4.22 -6.72
CA PHE A 77 -4.26 4.82 -5.98
C PHE A 77 -5.59 4.08 -6.23
N ASP A 78 -6.64 4.45 -5.52
CA ASP A 78 -7.95 3.81 -5.54
C ASP A 78 -9.04 4.82 -5.91
N HIS A 79 -9.14 5.11 -7.21
CA HIS A 79 -10.20 5.91 -7.80
C HIS A 79 -10.89 5.11 -8.92
N PHE A 80 -12.10 5.47 -9.31
CA PHE A 80 -12.87 4.81 -10.36
C PHE A 80 -12.89 5.61 -11.66
N ILE A 81 -12.63 6.91 -11.56
CA ILE A 81 -12.47 7.81 -12.69
C ILE A 81 -11.16 8.60 -12.52
N PRO A 82 -10.57 9.12 -13.61
CA PRO A 82 -9.36 9.93 -13.52
C PRO A 82 -9.52 11.12 -12.59
N ILE A 83 -8.52 11.35 -11.75
CA ILE A 83 -8.43 12.53 -10.89
C ILE A 83 -7.74 13.69 -11.57
N GLN A 84 -7.09 13.44 -12.71
CA GLN A 84 -6.44 14.44 -13.54
C GLN A 84 -6.88 14.29 -14.99
N GLY A 85 -6.85 15.40 -15.73
CA GLY A 85 -7.21 15.41 -17.15
C GLY A 85 -8.69 15.12 -17.39
N ASP A 86 -8.98 14.37 -18.46
CA ASP A 86 -10.34 14.02 -18.86
C ASP A 86 -10.92 12.91 -17.94
N GLN A 87 -11.93 13.26 -17.15
CA GLN A 87 -12.60 12.33 -16.24
C GLN A 87 -13.38 11.21 -16.93
N SER A 88 -13.63 11.30 -18.25
CA SER A 88 -14.21 10.22 -19.04
C SER A 88 -13.18 9.21 -19.55
N GLY A 89 -11.90 9.46 -19.31
CA GLY A 89 -10.80 8.61 -19.73
C GLY A 89 -10.69 7.31 -18.92
N PRO A 90 -9.78 6.39 -19.32
CA PRO A 90 -9.60 5.13 -18.63
C PRO A 90 -8.99 5.30 -17.24
N CYS A 91 -9.52 4.55 -16.27
CA CYS A 91 -8.96 4.43 -14.93
C CYS A 91 -9.17 2.98 -14.42
N PHE A 92 -8.08 2.29 -14.05
CA PHE A 92 -8.18 0.93 -13.52
C PHE A 92 -8.58 0.94 -12.04
N GLU A 93 -9.43 0.00 -11.64
CA GLU A 93 -9.80 -0.23 -10.25
C GLU A 93 -8.58 -0.70 -9.44
N GLY A 94 -8.31 0.00 -8.32
CA GLY A 94 -7.04 -0.09 -7.62
C GLY A 94 -6.72 -1.46 -7.03
N TRP A 95 -7.68 -2.17 -6.42
CA TRP A 95 -7.44 -3.46 -5.76
C TRP A 95 -7.31 -4.63 -6.72
N THR A 96 -8.10 -4.63 -7.79
CA THR A 96 -7.99 -5.64 -8.86
C THR A 96 -6.66 -5.50 -9.58
N LEU A 97 -6.28 -4.26 -9.91
CA LEU A 97 -4.99 -3.95 -10.50
C LEU A 97 -3.83 -4.35 -9.57
N LEU A 98 -3.90 -3.99 -8.29
CA LEU A 98 -2.90 -4.34 -7.28
C LEU A 98 -2.66 -5.85 -7.20
N SER A 99 -3.73 -6.66 -7.26
CA SER A 99 -3.61 -8.13 -7.21
C SER A 99 -2.79 -8.67 -8.38
N ALA A 100 -3.02 -8.16 -9.59
CA ALA A 100 -2.28 -8.54 -10.79
C ALA A 100 -0.81 -8.09 -10.69
N LEU A 101 -0.55 -6.86 -10.30
CA LEU A 101 0.81 -6.32 -10.14
C LEU A 101 1.61 -7.05 -9.05
N ALA A 102 0.95 -7.41 -7.94
CA ALA A 102 1.57 -8.18 -6.86
C ALA A 102 2.04 -9.57 -7.31
N ALA A 103 1.29 -10.21 -8.21
CA ALA A 103 1.66 -11.51 -8.77
C ALA A 103 2.87 -11.44 -9.72
N HIS A 104 3.14 -10.28 -10.30
CA HIS A 104 4.23 -10.04 -11.26
C HIS A 104 5.48 -9.38 -10.67
N THR A 105 5.53 -9.17 -9.35
CA THR A 105 6.68 -8.63 -8.60
C THR A 105 7.11 -9.62 -7.52
N GLN A 106 8.35 -9.52 -7.02
CA GLN A 106 8.89 -10.50 -6.09
C GLN A 106 9.43 -9.90 -4.77
N ARG A 107 9.93 -8.67 -4.79
CA ARG A 107 10.66 -8.06 -3.67
C ARG A 107 9.96 -6.81 -3.11
N VAL A 108 9.54 -5.92 -4.02
CA VAL A 108 8.92 -4.65 -3.65
C VAL A 108 7.65 -4.90 -2.84
N ARG A 109 7.46 -4.16 -1.75
CA ARG A 109 6.20 -4.17 -1.02
C ARG A 109 5.14 -3.42 -1.82
N VAL A 110 3.93 -3.94 -1.81
CA VAL A 110 2.85 -3.50 -2.70
C VAL A 110 1.67 -2.95 -1.91
N GLY A 111 0.97 -1.97 -2.44
CA GLY A 111 -0.20 -1.43 -1.74
C GLY A 111 -1.02 -0.45 -2.56
N VAL A 112 -2.12 -0.02 -1.97
CA VAL A 112 -2.92 1.11 -2.44
C VAL A 112 -2.63 2.31 -1.54
N LEU A 113 -2.29 3.45 -2.12
CA LEU A 113 -1.98 4.69 -1.41
C LEU A 113 -2.94 5.81 -1.85
N VAL A 114 -4.12 5.95 -1.23
CA VAL A 114 -4.71 5.07 -0.22
C VAL A 114 -6.11 4.66 -0.63
N THR A 115 -6.60 3.54 -0.10
CA THR A 115 -8.00 3.12 -0.32
C THR A 115 -8.97 4.12 0.27
N GLY A 116 -9.93 4.56 -0.54
CA GLY A 116 -11.05 5.36 -0.08
C GLY A 116 -11.99 4.54 0.81
N ASN A 117 -12.01 4.88 2.11
CA ASN A 117 -12.83 4.14 3.11
C ASN A 117 -14.32 4.08 2.78
N THR A 118 -14.80 4.98 1.94
CA THR A 118 -16.21 5.06 1.54
C THR A 118 -16.60 4.12 0.40
N TYR A 119 -15.62 3.57 -0.32
CA TYR A 119 -15.87 2.76 -1.53
C TYR A 119 -16.26 1.32 -1.22
N ARG A 120 -15.79 0.76 -0.09
CA ARG A 120 -16.01 -0.64 0.27
C ARG A 120 -16.36 -0.79 1.74
N TYR A 121 -17.11 -1.83 2.06
CA TYR A 121 -17.32 -2.21 3.45
C TYR A 121 -16.00 -2.73 4.06
N PRO A 122 -15.61 -2.30 5.28
CA PRO A 122 -14.27 -2.61 5.82
C PRO A 122 -14.00 -4.11 6.00
N ALA A 123 -15.03 -4.93 6.23
CA ALA A 123 -14.86 -6.37 6.28
C ALA A 123 -14.55 -6.98 4.92
N VAL A 124 -15.11 -6.43 3.84
CA VAL A 124 -14.77 -6.83 2.47
C VAL A 124 -13.35 -6.38 2.13
N LEU A 125 -12.98 -5.13 2.48
CA LEU A 125 -11.63 -4.62 2.31
C LEU A 125 -10.59 -5.50 3.02
N ALA A 126 -10.85 -5.90 4.28
CA ALA A 126 -9.97 -6.80 5.01
C ALA A 126 -9.80 -8.16 4.27
N LYS A 127 -10.88 -8.69 3.69
CA LYS A 127 -10.83 -9.94 2.93
C LYS A 127 -10.00 -9.78 1.65
N MET A 128 -10.17 -8.69 0.91
CA MET A 128 -9.35 -8.36 -0.26
C MET A 128 -7.87 -8.23 0.14
N ALA A 129 -7.58 -7.51 1.22
CA ALA A 129 -6.24 -7.32 1.73
C ALA A 129 -5.58 -8.65 2.14
N ALA A 130 -6.28 -9.54 2.84
CA ALA A 130 -5.76 -10.88 3.13
C ALA A 130 -5.41 -11.67 1.85
N THR A 131 -6.27 -11.58 0.82
CA THR A 131 -6.03 -12.24 -0.45
C THR A 131 -4.78 -11.70 -1.15
N VAL A 132 -4.63 -10.37 -1.25
CA VAL A 132 -3.44 -9.75 -1.86
C VAL A 132 -2.18 -10.05 -1.05
N ASP A 133 -2.29 -10.13 0.28
CA ASP A 133 -1.16 -10.49 1.13
C ASP A 133 -0.66 -11.92 0.83
N HIS A 134 -1.58 -12.87 0.59
CA HIS A 134 -1.21 -14.21 0.12
C HIS A 134 -0.62 -14.21 -1.30
N VAL A 135 -1.25 -13.51 -2.25
CA VAL A 135 -0.77 -13.40 -3.64
C VAL A 135 0.64 -12.81 -3.68
N SER A 136 0.89 -11.81 -2.87
CA SER A 136 2.21 -11.16 -2.79
C SER A 136 3.24 -11.91 -1.94
N GLY A 137 2.86 -12.99 -1.23
CA GLY A 137 3.76 -13.67 -0.31
C GLY A 137 4.15 -12.83 0.92
N GLY A 138 3.22 -12.04 1.46
CA GLY A 138 3.44 -11.23 2.67
C GLY A 138 4.09 -9.88 2.41
N ARG A 139 3.85 -9.27 1.23
CA ARG A 139 4.41 -7.96 0.87
C ARG A 139 3.41 -6.81 0.89
N LEU A 140 2.14 -7.06 1.23
CA LEU A 140 1.11 -6.04 1.26
C LEU A 140 1.41 -4.96 2.33
N ILE A 141 1.14 -3.70 1.97
CA ILE A 141 0.91 -2.57 2.86
C ILE A 141 -0.54 -2.13 2.66
N LEU A 142 -1.35 -2.17 3.73
CA LEU A 142 -2.75 -1.78 3.67
C LEU A 142 -2.91 -0.28 3.89
N GLY A 143 -2.98 0.47 2.80
CA GLY A 143 -3.20 1.92 2.84
C GLY A 143 -4.69 2.27 2.94
N MET A 144 -5.06 3.09 3.92
CA MET A 144 -6.43 3.51 4.19
C MET A 144 -6.54 5.02 4.37
N GLY A 145 -7.57 5.64 3.79
CA GLY A 145 -7.86 7.06 3.88
C GLY A 145 -9.37 7.34 3.97
N ALA A 146 -9.71 8.57 4.33
CA ALA A 146 -11.11 8.93 4.53
C ALA A 146 -11.94 9.02 3.23
N GLY A 147 -11.30 9.05 2.07
CA GLY A 147 -11.93 9.39 0.79
C GLY A 147 -12.12 10.90 0.65
N TRP A 148 -11.93 11.44 -0.53
CA TRP A 148 -12.01 12.88 -0.75
C TRP A 148 -12.62 13.27 -2.09
N PHE A 149 -12.49 12.44 -3.11
CA PHE A 149 -12.86 12.75 -4.47
C PHE A 149 -14.37 12.50 -4.67
N GLU A 150 -15.15 13.57 -4.62
CA GLU A 150 -16.62 13.52 -4.73
C GLU A 150 -17.11 12.97 -6.08
N PRO A 151 -16.44 13.24 -7.23
CA PRO A 151 -16.88 12.71 -8.51
C PRO A 151 -16.99 11.18 -8.56
N ASP A 152 -16.06 10.42 -7.94
CA ASP A 152 -16.19 8.96 -7.82
C ASP A 152 -17.51 8.55 -7.16
N HIS A 153 -17.87 9.24 -6.09
CA HIS A 153 -19.07 8.94 -5.32
C HIS A 153 -20.33 9.23 -6.11
N THR A 154 -20.38 10.39 -6.74
CA THR A 154 -21.53 10.82 -7.53
C THR A 154 -21.73 9.93 -8.75
N ALA A 155 -20.65 9.64 -9.50
CA ALA A 155 -20.72 8.85 -10.72
C ALA A 155 -21.13 7.41 -10.46
N TYR A 156 -20.71 6.80 -9.36
CA TYR A 156 -20.96 5.38 -9.04
C TYR A 156 -22.05 5.18 -7.98
N GLY A 157 -22.80 6.23 -7.62
CA GLY A 157 -23.90 6.13 -6.67
C GLY A 157 -23.46 5.80 -5.23
N ILE A 158 -22.21 6.10 -4.89
CA ILE A 158 -21.65 5.86 -3.57
C ILE A 158 -21.94 7.07 -2.68
N PRO A 159 -22.50 6.91 -1.46
CA PRO A 159 -22.80 8.05 -0.62
C PRO A 159 -21.56 8.89 -0.26
N PHE A 160 -21.58 10.18 -0.61
CA PHE A 160 -20.54 11.14 -0.20
C PHE A 160 -20.92 11.85 1.09
N TYR A 161 -20.26 11.48 2.17
CA TYR A 161 -20.52 12.04 3.50
C TYR A 161 -19.68 13.29 3.76
N THR A 162 -20.09 14.08 4.76
CA THR A 162 -19.28 15.21 5.24
C THR A 162 -17.89 14.75 5.67
N VAL A 163 -16.87 15.61 5.58
CA VAL A 163 -15.48 15.33 5.95
C VAL A 163 -15.38 14.69 7.34
N GLY A 164 -16.06 15.25 8.34
CA GLY A 164 -16.04 14.69 9.69
C GLY A 164 -16.70 13.32 9.80
N ARG A 165 -17.74 13.04 9.00
CA ARG A 165 -18.37 11.71 8.98
C ARG A 165 -17.46 10.69 8.29
N ARG A 166 -16.83 11.03 7.18
CA ARG A 166 -15.86 10.16 6.49
C ARG A 166 -14.68 9.81 7.40
N ALA A 167 -14.12 10.82 8.10
CA ALA A 167 -13.02 10.60 9.04
C ALA A 167 -13.42 9.67 10.21
N ARG A 168 -14.61 9.85 10.81
CA ARG A 168 -15.09 8.96 11.89
C ARG A 168 -15.39 7.53 11.39
N ARG A 169 -15.89 7.37 10.16
CA ARG A 169 -16.05 6.07 9.53
C ARG A 169 -14.71 5.37 9.35
N LEU A 170 -13.65 6.10 8.98
CA LEU A 170 -12.30 5.53 8.87
C LEU A 170 -11.80 5.00 10.22
N VAL A 171 -12.10 5.69 11.33
CA VAL A 171 -11.73 5.20 12.67
C VAL A 171 -12.32 3.81 12.95
N GLU A 172 -13.64 3.65 12.74
CA GLU A 172 -14.27 2.33 12.94
C GLU A 172 -13.77 1.30 11.93
N SER A 173 -13.52 1.71 10.69
CA SER A 173 -13.01 0.83 9.65
C SER A 173 -11.65 0.22 10.02
N VAL A 174 -10.72 1.02 10.52
CA VAL A 174 -9.42 0.53 10.99
C VAL A 174 -9.57 -0.46 12.16
N GLN A 175 -10.49 -0.18 13.09
CA GLN A 175 -10.77 -1.09 14.20
C GLN A 175 -11.35 -2.42 13.72
N VAL A 176 -12.34 -2.40 12.81
CA VAL A 176 -12.93 -3.59 12.18
C VAL A 176 -11.87 -4.42 11.48
N VAL A 177 -11.02 -3.78 10.67
CA VAL A 177 -9.95 -4.43 9.92
C VAL A 177 -8.97 -5.11 10.88
N LYS A 178 -8.46 -4.40 11.88
CA LYS A 178 -7.52 -4.98 12.87
C LYS A 178 -8.15 -6.15 13.62
N GLN A 179 -9.40 -6.03 14.03
CA GLN A 179 -10.10 -7.09 14.74
C GLN A 179 -10.26 -8.34 13.87
N LEU A 180 -10.64 -8.19 12.59
CA LEU A 180 -10.75 -9.31 11.65
C LEU A 180 -9.42 -10.03 11.45
N PHE A 181 -8.31 -9.31 11.34
CA PHE A 181 -7.00 -9.94 11.18
C PHE A 181 -6.55 -10.69 12.44
N THR A 182 -6.84 -10.16 13.64
CA THR A 182 -6.27 -10.67 14.90
C THR A 182 -7.15 -11.67 15.64
N GLN A 183 -8.48 -11.67 15.42
CA GLN A 183 -9.41 -12.53 16.16
C GLN A 183 -9.95 -13.68 15.29
N PRO A 184 -10.19 -14.88 15.85
CA PRO A 184 -10.81 -15.99 15.11
C PRO A 184 -12.19 -15.65 14.56
N LYS A 185 -13.02 -14.98 15.37
CA LYS A 185 -14.32 -14.42 15.02
C LYS A 185 -14.42 -13.00 15.54
N SER A 186 -15.07 -12.12 14.80
CA SER A 186 -15.18 -10.71 15.14
C SER A 186 -16.63 -10.30 15.27
N THR A 187 -16.96 -9.68 16.39
CA THR A 187 -18.23 -8.98 16.61
C THR A 187 -17.90 -7.50 16.87
N PHE A 188 -18.49 -6.60 16.12
CA PHE A 188 -18.28 -5.17 16.21
C PHE A 188 -19.62 -4.42 16.18
N ALA A 189 -19.89 -3.60 17.17
CA ALA A 189 -21.13 -2.82 17.30
C ALA A 189 -20.79 -1.32 17.26
N GLY A 190 -20.37 -0.85 16.07
CA GLY A 190 -20.05 0.55 15.85
C GLY A 190 -21.26 1.37 15.41
N LYS A 191 -21.07 2.68 15.33
CA LYS A 191 -22.07 3.61 14.79
C LYS A 191 -22.25 3.46 13.28
N TYR A 192 -21.19 3.11 12.56
CA TYR A 192 -21.17 3.08 11.09
C TYR A 192 -21.05 1.67 10.54
N TYR A 193 -20.44 0.75 11.29
CA TYR A 193 -20.23 -0.60 10.88
C TYR A 193 -20.63 -1.57 11.97
N GLN A 194 -21.21 -2.71 11.57
CA GLN A 194 -21.62 -3.75 12.50
C GLN A 194 -21.20 -5.13 11.93
N LEU A 195 -20.61 -5.95 12.78
CA LEU A 195 -20.29 -7.35 12.49
C LEU A 195 -20.89 -8.22 13.60
N LYS A 196 -21.32 -9.42 13.23
CA LYS A 196 -21.84 -10.42 14.16
C LYS A 196 -21.14 -11.75 13.89
N ASP A 197 -20.30 -12.21 14.84
CA ASP A 197 -19.59 -13.49 14.81
C ASP A 197 -18.92 -13.77 13.46
N ALA A 198 -18.38 -12.73 12.83
CA ALA A 198 -17.80 -12.79 11.48
C ALA A 198 -16.55 -13.68 11.49
N PRO A 199 -16.54 -14.84 10.80
CA PRO A 199 -15.33 -15.63 10.65
C PRO A 199 -14.39 -14.95 9.64
N PHE A 200 -13.08 -15.06 9.89
CA PHE A 200 -12.09 -14.49 8.99
C PHE A 200 -10.95 -15.49 8.75
N ALA A 201 -11.02 -16.19 7.63
CA ALA A 201 -10.00 -17.11 7.11
C ALA A 201 -9.95 -17.02 5.58
N PRO A 202 -8.76 -17.13 4.92
CA PRO A 202 -7.47 -17.21 5.60
C PRO A 202 -7.12 -15.91 6.33
N LYS A 203 -6.27 -16.00 7.38
CA LYS A 203 -5.59 -14.84 7.94
C LYS A 203 -4.51 -14.36 6.97
N SER A 204 -4.00 -13.16 7.14
CA SER A 204 -2.83 -12.70 6.37
C SER A 204 -1.60 -13.56 6.61
N VAL A 205 -0.68 -13.57 5.65
CA VAL A 205 0.66 -14.15 5.80
C VAL A 205 1.45 -13.37 6.84
N GLN A 206 1.37 -12.03 6.78
CA GLN A 206 1.98 -11.13 7.76
C GLN A 206 1.19 -11.16 9.08
N GLN A 207 1.90 -11.31 10.20
CA GLN A 207 1.31 -11.35 11.53
C GLN A 207 1.75 -10.14 12.37
N PRO A 208 0.86 -9.54 13.17
CA PRO A 208 -0.54 -9.91 13.38
C PRO A 208 -1.46 -9.47 12.24
N HIS A 209 -1.01 -8.59 11.35
CA HIS A 209 -1.68 -8.08 10.16
C HIS A 209 -0.67 -7.44 9.20
N PRO A 210 -0.99 -7.21 7.93
CA PRO A 210 -0.18 -6.36 7.05
C PRO A 210 0.00 -4.98 7.68
N PRO A 211 1.16 -4.31 7.50
CA PRO A 211 1.32 -2.94 7.97
C PRO A 211 0.20 -2.04 7.48
N ILE A 212 -0.37 -1.27 8.39
CA ILE A 212 -1.45 -0.32 8.11
C ILE A 212 -0.85 1.05 7.86
N LEU A 213 -1.07 1.57 6.66
CA LEU A 213 -0.74 2.93 6.30
C LEU A 213 -2.00 3.79 6.38
N ILE A 214 -1.95 4.89 7.13
CA ILE A 214 -3.03 5.88 7.19
C ILE A 214 -2.60 7.13 6.42
N GLY A 215 -3.39 7.49 5.40
CA GLY A 215 -3.18 8.72 4.63
C GLY A 215 -4.03 9.87 5.12
N GLY A 216 -3.42 11.07 5.21
CA GLY A 216 -4.11 12.32 5.50
C GLY A 216 -3.56 13.11 6.68
N MET A 217 -3.93 14.39 6.72
CA MET A 217 -3.34 15.38 7.64
C MET A 217 -4.34 15.99 8.64
N GLY A 218 -5.59 15.52 8.69
CA GLY A 218 -6.62 16.09 9.55
C GLY A 218 -6.24 16.01 11.04
N PRO A 219 -5.95 17.14 11.72
CA PRO A 219 -5.34 17.12 13.06
C PRO A 219 -6.29 16.61 14.15
N LYS A 220 -7.60 16.76 13.95
CA LYS A 220 -8.60 16.40 14.97
C LYS A 220 -8.95 14.91 15.00
N VAL A 221 -8.81 14.20 13.88
CA VAL A 221 -9.25 12.79 13.77
C VAL A 221 -8.18 11.91 13.11
N ILE A 222 -7.65 12.32 11.94
CA ILE A 222 -6.77 11.47 11.15
C ILE A 222 -5.40 11.29 11.82
N GLN A 223 -4.77 12.37 12.26
CA GLN A 223 -3.46 12.25 12.95
C GLN A 223 -3.59 11.47 14.27
N PRO A 224 -4.58 11.69 15.16
CA PRO A 224 -4.80 10.83 16.33
C PRO A 224 -5.10 9.37 15.98
N LEU A 225 -5.81 9.09 14.87
CA LEU A 225 -6.04 7.74 14.39
C LEU A 225 -4.72 7.09 13.96
N ALA A 226 -3.92 7.79 13.14
CA ALA A 226 -2.63 7.30 12.69
C ALA A 226 -1.67 7.07 13.87
N ALA A 227 -1.60 7.99 14.81
CA ALA A 227 -0.79 7.87 16.01
C ALA A 227 -1.12 6.63 16.84
N ARG A 228 -2.41 6.23 16.94
CA ARG A 228 -2.83 5.03 17.70
C ARG A 228 -2.70 3.73 16.95
N HIS A 229 -2.88 3.74 15.63
CA HIS A 229 -3.15 2.50 14.89
C HIS A 229 -2.28 2.26 13.66
N ALA A 230 -1.62 3.29 13.11
CA ALA A 230 -0.82 3.14 11.91
C ALA A 230 0.59 2.60 12.20
N ASP A 231 1.10 1.81 11.27
CA ASP A 231 2.52 1.47 11.17
C ASP A 231 3.26 2.50 10.29
N ILE A 232 2.51 3.10 9.34
CA ILE A 232 3.00 4.14 8.43
C ILE A 232 1.97 5.27 8.39
N TRP A 233 2.42 6.50 8.56
CA TRP A 233 1.60 7.68 8.32
C TRP A 233 2.06 8.40 7.07
N ASN A 234 1.15 8.54 6.07
CA ASN A 234 1.42 9.27 4.84
C ASN A 234 0.77 10.66 4.87
N PHE A 235 1.57 11.67 4.59
CA PHE A 235 1.14 13.06 4.57
C PHE A 235 1.73 13.81 3.37
N PHE A 236 1.09 14.90 3.01
CA PHE A 236 1.52 15.76 1.92
C PHE A 236 2.38 16.91 2.44
N VAL A 237 3.50 17.16 1.78
CA VAL A 237 4.34 18.33 2.02
C VAL A 237 4.29 19.19 0.76
N GLN A 238 3.67 20.37 0.88
CA GLN A 238 3.59 21.31 -0.22
C GLN A 238 4.99 21.69 -0.69
N ASP A 239 5.21 21.64 -2.01
CA ASP A 239 6.47 21.97 -2.69
C ASP A 239 7.71 21.28 -2.10
N SER A 240 7.48 20.17 -1.36
CA SER A 240 8.53 19.46 -0.62
C SER A 240 9.37 20.38 0.28
N ASP A 241 8.72 21.36 0.93
CA ASP A 241 9.36 22.32 1.84
C ASP A 241 9.81 21.65 3.15
N PRO A 242 11.13 21.63 3.45
CA PRO A 242 11.64 20.95 4.65
C PRO A 242 11.16 21.59 5.96
N GLN A 243 10.92 22.90 6.01
CA GLN A 243 10.45 23.58 7.22
C GLN A 243 8.98 23.19 7.52
N SER A 244 8.15 23.11 6.49
CA SER A 244 6.79 22.58 6.63
C SER A 244 6.80 21.12 7.07
N ALA A 245 7.65 20.28 6.48
CA ALA A 245 7.83 18.89 6.89
C ALA A 245 8.21 18.77 8.37
N GLN A 246 9.16 19.59 8.83
CA GLN A 246 9.60 19.59 10.22
C GLN A 246 8.47 19.95 11.19
N ARG A 247 7.68 20.98 10.87
CA ARG A 247 6.51 21.37 11.69
C ARG A 247 5.46 20.25 11.74
N ILE A 248 5.16 19.64 10.59
CA ILE A 248 4.18 18.55 10.47
C ILE A 248 4.63 17.33 11.26
N CYS A 249 5.90 16.92 11.12
CA CYS A 249 6.47 15.80 11.87
C CYS A 249 6.47 16.07 13.39
N ALA A 250 6.91 17.24 13.81
CA ALA A 250 6.92 17.61 15.23
C ALA A 250 5.52 17.62 15.85
N GLN A 251 4.51 18.12 15.12
CA GLN A 251 3.11 18.07 15.55
C GLN A 251 2.62 16.62 15.69
N PHE A 252 2.92 15.76 14.73
CA PHE A 252 2.53 14.36 14.78
C PHE A 252 3.21 13.61 15.92
N ASP A 253 4.49 13.87 16.17
CA ASP A 253 5.24 13.31 17.28
C ASP A 253 4.64 13.70 18.65
N ALA A 254 4.19 14.95 18.77
CA ALA A 254 3.48 15.40 19.97
C ALA A 254 2.16 14.64 20.17
N ILE A 255 1.40 14.40 19.08
CA ILE A 255 0.15 13.62 19.13
C ILE A 255 0.45 12.15 19.50
N CYS A 256 1.51 11.55 18.97
CA CYS A 256 1.92 10.19 19.37
C CYS A 256 2.18 10.12 20.88
N ARG A 257 2.94 11.06 21.43
CA ARG A 257 3.20 11.11 22.88
C ARG A 257 1.92 11.31 23.70
N GLN A 258 1.00 12.17 23.23
CA GLN A 258 -0.31 12.39 23.90
C GLN A 258 -1.17 11.12 23.98
N VAL A 259 -1.06 10.24 23.00
CA VAL A 259 -1.79 8.95 22.99
C VAL A 259 -0.99 7.81 23.63
N GLY A 260 0.17 8.09 24.22
CA GLY A 260 1.02 7.12 24.88
C GLY A 260 1.84 6.21 23.96
N ARG A 261 2.09 6.65 22.70
CA ARG A 261 2.87 5.87 21.73
C ARG A 261 4.20 6.55 21.42
N ASN A 262 5.26 5.74 21.28
CA ASN A 262 6.55 6.24 20.80
C ASN A 262 6.42 6.69 19.33
N PRO A 263 6.75 7.94 18.99
CA PRO A 263 6.71 8.44 17.60
C PRO A 263 7.56 7.64 16.61
N ASP A 264 8.64 7.01 17.09
CA ASP A 264 9.57 6.21 16.26
C ASP A 264 8.96 4.87 15.80
N GLU A 265 7.84 4.45 16.41
CA GLU A 265 7.09 3.27 15.99
C GLU A 265 6.22 3.54 14.74
N VAL A 266 6.07 4.78 14.31
CA VAL A 266 5.26 5.14 13.15
C VAL A 266 6.16 5.73 12.09
N GLU A 267 6.34 5.00 10.99
CA GLU A 267 7.10 5.49 9.84
C GLU A 267 6.37 6.69 9.19
N LYS A 268 7.08 7.77 8.96
CA LYS A 268 6.57 8.98 8.33
C LYS A 268 6.90 8.97 6.84
N SER A 269 5.88 8.96 5.99
CA SER A 269 6.05 8.90 4.53
C SER A 269 5.42 10.10 3.83
N THR A 270 6.01 10.48 2.71
CA THR A 270 5.47 11.54 1.83
C THR A 270 5.67 11.20 0.37
N ASN A 271 4.80 11.72 -0.48
CA ASN A 271 4.97 11.66 -1.91
C ASN A 271 5.92 12.78 -2.37
N VAL A 272 6.81 12.45 -3.29
CA VAL A 272 7.68 13.40 -3.99
C VAL A 272 7.37 13.32 -5.48
N ARG A 273 7.32 14.48 -6.13
CA ARG A 273 7.10 14.55 -7.58
C ARG A 273 8.44 14.65 -8.29
N PRO A 274 8.59 14.01 -9.47
CA PRO A 274 9.86 14.03 -10.18
C PRO A 274 10.26 15.44 -10.64
N GLN A 275 9.33 16.37 -10.81
CA GLN A 275 9.54 17.73 -11.32
C GLN A 275 10.75 17.80 -12.29
N GLN A 276 11.04 18.91 -12.90
CA GLN A 276 12.22 19.08 -13.76
C GLN A 276 13.53 19.26 -12.96
N LEU A 277 13.68 18.45 -11.87
CA LEU A 277 14.87 18.49 -11.01
C LEU A 277 15.94 17.53 -11.51
N SER A 278 17.19 17.95 -11.45
CA SER A 278 18.32 17.04 -11.56
C SER A 278 18.35 16.03 -10.42
N ALA A 279 19.01 14.91 -10.61
CA ALA A 279 19.16 13.90 -9.56
C ALA A 279 19.83 14.49 -8.29
N THR A 280 20.76 15.45 -8.43
CA THR A 280 21.39 16.13 -7.33
C THR A 280 20.40 16.98 -6.54
N GLU A 281 19.62 17.82 -7.20
CA GLU A 281 18.62 18.66 -6.54
C GLU A 281 17.56 17.82 -5.83
N MET A 282 17.10 16.72 -6.46
CA MET A 282 16.16 15.79 -5.85
C MET A 282 16.76 15.10 -4.62
N ARG A 283 18.01 14.68 -4.70
CA ARG A 283 18.73 14.07 -3.58
C ARG A 283 18.88 15.04 -2.40
N ASP A 284 19.27 16.29 -2.66
CA ASP A 284 19.45 17.30 -1.63
C ASP A 284 18.12 17.66 -0.96
N ARG A 285 17.04 17.77 -1.75
CA ARG A 285 15.68 17.99 -1.25
C ARG A 285 15.20 16.83 -0.36
N ILE A 286 15.40 15.60 -0.80
CA ILE A 286 15.04 14.41 -0.01
C ILE A 286 15.88 14.31 1.25
N ALA A 287 17.18 14.63 1.19
CA ALA A 287 18.05 14.69 2.37
C ALA A 287 17.54 15.71 3.39
N ALA A 288 17.11 16.89 2.94
CA ALA A 288 16.53 17.92 3.80
C ALA A 288 15.21 17.47 4.44
N LEU A 289 14.30 16.82 3.68
CA LEU A 289 13.09 16.23 4.22
C LEU A 289 13.37 15.09 5.21
N ALA A 290 14.40 14.28 4.95
CA ALA A 290 14.82 13.22 5.87
C ALA A 290 15.35 13.79 7.20
N ASN A 291 16.08 14.90 7.16
CA ASN A 291 16.50 15.63 8.36
C ASN A 291 15.32 16.28 9.10
N ALA A 292 14.24 16.59 8.39
CA ALA A 292 12.99 17.08 8.95
C ALA A 292 12.12 15.97 9.58
N GLY A 293 12.54 14.69 9.50
CA GLY A 293 11.87 13.56 10.14
C GLY A 293 11.08 12.63 9.20
N VAL A 294 11.11 12.85 7.87
CA VAL A 294 10.50 11.93 6.89
C VAL A 294 11.42 10.73 6.68
N GLN A 295 10.86 9.53 6.61
CA GLN A 295 11.61 8.28 6.50
C GLN A 295 11.35 7.53 5.18
N HIS A 296 10.20 7.74 4.56
CA HIS A 296 9.80 7.03 3.36
C HIS A 296 9.35 8.01 2.27
N PHE A 297 10.02 7.96 1.13
CA PHE A 297 9.85 8.84 -0.02
C PHE A 297 9.27 8.07 -1.18
N ILE A 298 8.08 8.47 -1.63
CA ILE A 298 7.32 7.78 -2.66
C ILE A 298 7.27 8.66 -3.90
N LEU A 299 7.96 8.27 -4.96
CA LEU A 299 7.97 8.99 -6.23
C LEU A 299 6.60 8.84 -6.92
N SER A 300 5.85 9.93 -7.02
CA SER A 300 4.54 9.95 -7.68
C SER A 300 4.72 10.12 -9.19
N LEU A 301 4.21 9.15 -9.95
CA LEU A 301 4.34 9.08 -11.41
C LEU A 301 2.99 9.18 -12.07
N GLU A 302 2.85 10.17 -12.95
CA GLU A 302 1.70 10.38 -13.81
C GLU A 302 2.00 9.86 -15.24
N PRO A 303 1.02 9.30 -15.94
CA PRO A 303 1.23 8.88 -17.34
C PRO A 303 1.45 10.09 -18.29
N PRO A 304 2.21 9.92 -19.38
CA PRO A 304 2.99 8.73 -19.73
C PRO A 304 4.20 8.56 -18.80
N PHE A 305 4.46 7.31 -18.37
CA PHE A 305 5.53 7.03 -17.41
C PHE A 305 6.92 7.14 -18.05
N ASP A 306 7.75 8.04 -17.54
CA ASP A 306 9.18 8.09 -17.84
C ASP A 306 9.96 7.11 -16.95
N ARG A 307 10.32 5.95 -17.51
CA ARG A 307 11.05 4.91 -16.79
C ARG A 307 12.49 5.32 -16.44
N ASP A 308 13.09 6.25 -17.19
CA ASP A 308 14.41 6.77 -16.85
C ASP A 308 14.39 7.61 -15.57
N VAL A 309 13.27 8.26 -15.27
CA VAL A 309 13.07 8.93 -13.98
C VAL A 309 13.10 7.93 -12.82
N VAL A 310 12.45 6.77 -12.96
CA VAL A 310 12.48 5.70 -11.95
C VAL A 310 13.89 5.18 -11.75
N ARG A 311 14.62 4.95 -12.83
CA ARG A 311 16.00 4.49 -12.80
C ARG A 311 16.92 5.51 -12.11
N ARG A 312 16.85 6.78 -12.50
CA ARG A 312 17.62 7.86 -11.86
C ARG A 312 17.27 7.98 -10.39
N PHE A 313 16.00 7.95 -10.04
CA PHE A 313 15.56 7.97 -8.63
C PHE A 313 16.18 6.84 -7.81
N ALA A 314 16.17 5.61 -8.33
CA ALA A 314 16.73 4.46 -7.63
C ALA A 314 18.25 4.54 -7.49
N LEU A 315 18.97 4.83 -8.59
CA LEU A 315 20.44 4.71 -8.66
C LEU A 315 21.17 5.97 -8.20
N GLU A 316 20.62 7.15 -8.51
CA GLU A 316 21.32 8.42 -8.27
C GLU A 316 20.80 9.17 -7.04
N VAL A 317 19.59 8.81 -6.54
CA VAL A 317 19.00 9.45 -5.36
C VAL A 317 18.93 8.46 -4.19
N ALA A 318 18.21 7.37 -4.33
CA ALA A 318 17.93 6.45 -3.24
C ALA A 318 19.21 5.72 -2.76
N ALA A 319 19.99 5.15 -3.67
CA ALA A 319 21.20 4.39 -3.32
C ALA A 319 22.23 5.25 -2.56
N PRO A 320 22.61 6.45 -3.05
CA PRO A 320 23.57 7.30 -2.30
C PRO A 320 23.06 7.76 -0.94
N LEU A 321 21.74 8.00 -0.78
CA LEU A 321 21.18 8.41 0.50
C LEU A 321 21.15 7.27 1.52
N ARG A 322 20.95 6.03 1.08
CA ARG A 322 21.08 4.85 1.94
C ARG A 322 22.51 4.64 2.43
N GLU A 323 23.49 4.72 1.50
CA GLU A 323 24.91 4.56 1.83
C GLU A 323 25.40 5.58 2.87
N LYS A 324 25.02 6.84 2.74
CA LYS A 324 25.39 7.91 3.70
C LYS A 324 24.89 7.64 5.13
N ARG A 325 23.74 6.99 5.30
CA ARG A 325 23.17 6.69 6.63
C ARG A 325 23.69 5.40 7.23
N THR A 326 24.11 4.44 6.41
CA THR A 326 24.67 3.15 6.90
C THR A 326 26.16 3.23 7.25
N GLY A 327 26.85 4.33 6.92
CA GLY A 327 28.28 4.52 7.22
C GLY A 327 29.21 3.59 6.42
N THR A 328 28.75 2.92 5.38
CA THR A 328 29.54 2.01 4.56
C THR A 328 30.15 2.76 3.36
N PRO A 329 31.51 2.93 3.27
CA PRO A 329 32.15 3.57 2.12
C PRO A 329 31.94 2.71 0.86
N ARG A 330 31.64 3.34 -0.26
CA ARG A 330 31.71 2.69 -1.57
C ARG A 330 33.10 2.11 -1.81
N GLN A 331 33.24 0.80 -1.89
CA GLN A 331 34.41 0.21 -2.52
C GLN A 331 34.37 0.61 -4.01
N SER A 332 35.29 1.49 -4.40
CA SER A 332 35.55 1.80 -5.81
C SER A 332 35.93 0.51 -6.52
N ARG A 333 35.02 -0.03 -7.35
CA ARG A 333 35.41 -1.04 -8.32
C ARG A 333 36.33 -0.37 -9.33
N SER A 334 37.63 -0.42 -9.07
CA SER A 334 38.65 -0.18 -10.07
C SER A 334 38.54 -1.30 -11.12
N ASN A 335 38.21 -0.91 -12.35
CA ASN A 335 38.39 -1.77 -13.52
C ASN A 335 39.85 -2.21 -13.59
N GLN A 336 40.06 -3.51 -13.52
CA GLN A 336 41.19 -4.18 -14.14
C GLN A 336 40.64 -5.13 -15.19
#